data_6344d36801a3ef579235a82dc580a2d9
#
_entry.id   6344d36801a3ef579235a82dc580a2d9
#
_cell.length_a   1.000
_cell.length_b   1.000
_cell.length_c   1.000
_cell.angle_alpha   90.00
_cell.angle_beta   90.00
_cell.angle_gamma   90.00
#
_symmetry.space_group_name_H-M   'P 1'
#
loop_
_entity.id
_entity.type
_entity.pdbx_description
1 polymer ?
#
loop_
_entity_poly.entity_id
_entity_poly.type
_entity_poly.pdbx_seq_one_letter_code
_entity_poly.pdbx_strand_id
1 'polypeptide(L)'
;MLIGVGNVYRAELLFRHQLDPLQAGYELHADQWAALWSDLVELMRDGVRRGRIDTVRPEHDPIRMGRLPRQDRHGGEVYVYRRAGAPCLVCDTTVVTARHAGRNLYWCPQCQRRPAPELHKPP
;
A
#
# COMPACT_ATOMS: atom_id res chain seq x y z
N MET A 1 -8.30 -1.75 17.16
CA MET A 1 -7.24 -1.34 17.27
C MET A 1 -6.14 -1.78 16.44
N LEU A 2 -5.39 -2.56 16.91
CA LEU A 2 -4.24 -2.95 16.13
C LEU A 2 -4.61 -3.72 14.89
N ILE A 3 -5.69 -4.46 14.92
CA ILE A 3 -6.10 -5.23 13.77
C ILE A 3 -6.42 -4.35 12.58
N GLY A 4 -7.21 -3.32 12.78
CA GLY A 4 -7.54 -2.42 11.68
C GLY A 4 -6.35 -1.64 11.21
N VAL A 5 -5.54 -1.17 12.15
CA VAL A 5 -4.34 -0.41 11.83
C VAL A 5 -3.35 -1.30 11.08
N GLY A 6 -3.22 -2.56 11.50
CA GLY A 6 -2.33 -3.48 10.82
C GLY A 6 -2.71 -3.71 9.37
N ASN A 7 -4.00 -3.80 9.09
CA ASN A 7 -4.45 -3.98 7.71
C ASN A 7 -4.14 -2.77 6.83
N VAL A 8 -4.28 -1.56 7.39
CA VAL A 8 -3.95 -0.37 6.64
C VAL A 8 -2.47 -0.37 6.27
N TYR A 9 -1.61 -0.56 7.27
CA TYR A 9 -0.18 -0.52 7.01
C TYR A 9 0.26 -1.64 6.08
N ARG A 10 -0.31 -2.83 6.23
CA ARG A 10 0.04 -3.93 5.36
C ARG A 10 -0.26 -3.59 3.90
N ALA A 11 -1.49 -3.13 3.64
CA ALA A 11 -1.87 -2.80 2.27
C ALA A 11 -1.01 -1.69 1.70
N GLU A 12 -0.73 -0.67 2.50
CA GLU A 12 0.02 0.48 2.03
C GLU A 12 1.50 0.16 1.83
N LEU A 13 2.08 -0.65 2.71
CA LEU A 13 3.46 -1.05 2.53
C LEU A 13 3.66 -1.86 1.26
N LEU A 14 2.75 -2.78 0.99
CA LEU A 14 2.85 -3.56 -0.23
C LEU A 14 2.77 -2.67 -1.46
N PHE A 15 1.91 -1.65 -1.41
CA PHE A 15 1.84 -0.72 -2.52
C PHE A 15 3.12 0.11 -2.64
N ARG A 16 3.59 0.65 -1.53
CA ARG A 16 4.77 1.53 -1.55
C ARG A 16 6.00 0.81 -2.06
N HIS A 17 6.08 -0.49 -1.83
CA HIS A 17 7.21 -1.30 -2.29
C HIS A 17 6.88 -2.10 -3.55
N GLN A 18 5.71 -1.85 -4.13
CA GLN A 18 5.29 -2.41 -5.42
C GLN A 18 5.24 -3.93 -5.42
N LEU A 19 4.78 -4.49 -4.31
CA LEU A 19 4.71 -5.93 -4.15
C LEU A 19 3.29 -6.43 -4.34
N ASP A 20 3.16 -7.54 -5.07
CA ASP A 20 1.87 -8.18 -5.27
C ASP A 20 1.40 -8.76 -3.93
N PRO A 21 0.21 -8.36 -3.44
CA PRO A 21 -0.24 -8.84 -2.14
C PRO A 21 -0.49 -10.34 -2.09
N LEU A 22 -0.73 -10.98 -3.22
CA LEU A 22 -0.97 -12.42 -3.24
C LEU A 22 0.31 -13.22 -3.22
N GLN A 23 1.43 -12.57 -3.49
CA GLN A 23 2.71 -13.25 -3.56
C GLN A 23 3.65 -12.86 -2.44
N ALA A 24 3.37 -11.73 -1.82
CA ALA A 24 4.25 -11.21 -0.79
C ALA A 24 4.26 -12.12 0.44
N GLY A 25 5.35 -12.10 1.14
CA GLY A 25 5.47 -12.79 2.40
C GLY A 25 6.37 -13.99 2.37
N TYR A 26 6.45 -14.68 1.24
CA TYR A 26 7.30 -15.84 1.20
C TYR A 26 8.36 -15.82 0.11
N GLU A 27 8.36 -14.80 -0.70
CA GLU A 27 9.38 -14.69 -1.75
C GLU A 27 10.24 -13.46 -1.60
N LEU A 28 10.20 -12.83 -0.44
CA LEU A 28 10.96 -11.63 -0.23
C LEU A 28 12.37 -11.95 0.25
N HIS A 29 13.33 -11.22 -0.28
CA HIS A 29 14.70 -11.34 0.19
C HIS A 29 14.88 -10.60 1.50
N ALA A 30 15.95 -10.89 2.21
CA ALA A 30 16.20 -10.28 3.51
C ALA A 30 16.24 -8.76 3.45
N ASP A 31 16.86 -8.21 2.42
CA ASP A 31 16.92 -6.76 2.28
C ASP A 31 15.57 -6.15 1.93
N GLN A 32 14.70 -6.89 1.24
CA GLN A 32 13.34 -6.41 1.02
C GLN A 32 12.57 -6.38 2.32
N TRP A 33 12.72 -7.40 3.15
CA TRP A 33 12.09 -7.42 4.46
C TRP A 33 12.60 -6.27 5.33
N ALA A 34 13.89 -6.01 5.29
CA ALA A 34 14.47 -4.92 6.06
C ALA A 34 13.91 -3.58 5.61
N ALA A 35 13.77 -3.41 4.30
CA ALA A 35 13.21 -2.16 3.77
C ALA A 35 11.76 -1.97 4.18
N LEU A 36 10.97 -3.05 4.12
CA LEU A 36 9.58 -2.98 4.54
C LEU A 36 9.47 -2.62 6.02
N TRP A 37 10.29 -3.27 6.84
CA TRP A 37 10.26 -3.05 8.27
C TRP A 37 10.64 -1.62 8.62
N SER A 38 11.68 -1.11 7.98
CA SER A 38 12.12 0.25 8.21
C SER A 38 11.03 1.26 7.84
N ASP A 39 10.39 1.03 6.70
CA ASP A 39 9.32 1.91 6.25
C ASP A 39 8.13 1.85 7.21
N LEU A 40 7.79 0.65 7.69
CA LEU A 40 6.70 0.48 8.64
C LEU A 40 6.96 1.27 9.91
N VAL A 41 8.17 1.17 10.45
CA VAL A 41 8.51 1.87 11.67
C VAL A 41 8.35 3.38 11.49
N GLU A 42 8.81 3.88 10.36
CA GLU A 42 8.68 5.30 10.08
C GLU A 42 7.23 5.74 9.95
N LEU A 43 6.44 4.96 9.24
CA LEU A 43 5.02 5.29 9.06
C LEU A 43 4.27 5.25 10.39
N MET A 44 4.60 4.29 11.24
CA MET A 44 3.94 4.20 12.53
C MET A 44 4.32 5.34 13.45
N ARG A 45 5.58 5.74 13.43
CA ARG A 45 6.01 6.90 14.22
C ARG A 45 5.31 8.16 13.75
N ASP A 46 5.20 8.31 12.44
CA ASP A 46 4.51 9.44 11.87
C ASP A 46 3.04 9.44 12.25
N GLY A 47 2.41 8.27 12.24
CA GLY A 47 1.01 8.15 12.62
C GLY A 47 0.76 8.54 14.06
N VAL A 48 1.66 8.14 14.95
CA VAL A 48 1.53 8.52 16.36
C VAL A 48 1.69 10.02 16.52
N ARG A 49 2.66 10.60 15.83
CA ARG A 49 2.92 12.03 15.95
C ARG A 49 1.76 12.87 15.42
N ARG A 50 1.16 12.45 14.33
CA ARG A 50 0.08 13.20 13.68
C ARG A 50 -1.30 12.85 14.18
N GLY A 51 -1.44 11.72 14.84
CA GLY A 51 -2.74 11.26 15.28
C GLY A 51 -3.61 10.71 14.16
N ARG A 52 -2.99 10.35 13.03
CA ARG A 52 -3.72 9.77 11.89
C ARG A 52 -2.73 8.99 11.03
N ILE A 53 -3.27 8.13 10.16
CA ILE A 53 -2.43 7.29 9.31
C ILE A 53 -2.31 7.94 7.94
N ASP A 54 -1.11 8.40 7.63
CA ASP A 54 -0.77 8.97 6.32
C ASP A 54 0.34 8.13 5.71
N THR A 55 0.12 7.61 4.52
CA THR A 55 1.12 6.81 3.85
C THR A 55 1.52 7.37 2.50
N VAL A 56 0.81 8.40 2.04
CA VAL A 56 1.05 8.99 0.74
C VAL A 56 2.25 9.91 0.81
N ARG A 57 3.13 9.80 -0.17
CA ARG A 57 4.32 10.63 -0.22
C ARG A 57 3.94 12.06 -0.57
N PRO A 58 4.79 13.04 -0.22
CA PRO A 58 4.43 14.45 -0.43
C PRO A 58 4.06 14.79 -1.87
N GLU A 59 4.69 14.14 -2.84
CA GLU A 59 4.40 14.44 -4.23
C GLU A 59 3.01 13.98 -4.67
N HIS A 60 2.36 13.15 -3.87
CA HIS A 60 1.02 12.66 -4.18
C HIS A 60 -0.04 13.19 -3.24
N ASP A 61 0.29 14.15 -2.39
CA ASP A 61 -0.73 14.64 -1.45
C ASP A 61 -1.77 15.46 -2.21
N PRO A 62 -2.92 15.73 -1.57
CA PRO A 62 -4.02 16.39 -2.27
C PRO A 62 -3.66 17.76 -2.84
N ILE A 63 -2.86 18.51 -2.12
CA ILE A 63 -2.51 19.86 -2.58
C ILE A 63 -1.62 19.78 -3.81
N ARG A 64 -0.60 18.91 -3.77
CA ARG A 64 0.31 18.78 -4.88
C ARG A 64 -0.37 18.24 -6.12
N MET A 65 -1.35 17.37 -5.94
CA MET A 65 -2.06 16.78 -7.07
C MET A 65 -3.31 17.52 -7.47
N GLY A 66 -3.70 18.52 -6.70
CA GLY A 66 -4.90 19.29 -7.01
C GLY A 66 -6.17 18.47 -6.87
N ARG A 67 -6.21 17.56 -5.92
CA ARG A 67 -7.38 16.72 -5.72
C ARG A 67 -7.96 16.92 -4.34
N LEU A 68 -9.18 16.45 -4.15
CA LEU A 68 -9.82 16.56 -2.85
C LEU A 68 -9.17 15.61 -1.86
N PRO A 69 -9.06 16.04 -0.59
CA PRO A 69 -8.53 15.15 0.44
C PRO A 69 -9.43 13.95 0.64
N ARG A 70 -8.81 12.82 1.00
CA ARG A 70 -9.55 11.61 1.30
C ARG A 70 -10.33 11.79 2.59
N GLN A 71 -11.54 11.26 2.60
CA GLN A 71 -12.36 11.32 3.79
C GLN A 71 -12.61 9.92 4.31
N ASP A 72 -12.05 9.63 5.46
CA ASP A 72 -12.18 8.32 6.07
C ASP A 72 -12.07 8.49 7.56
N ARG A 73 -12.53 7.48 8.30
CA ARG A 73 -12.45 7.52 9.75
C ARG A 73 -11.03 7.63 10.26
N HIS A 74 -10.08 7.10 9.54
CA HIS A 74 -8.68 7.19 9.96
C HIS A 74 -8.07 8.53 9.62
N GLY A 75 -8.74 9.31 8.80
CA GLY A 75 -8.39 10.69 8.55
C GLY A 75 -7.16 10.95 7.74
N GLY A 76 -6.47 9.94 7.27
CA GLY A 76 -5.22 10.12 6.56
C GLY A 76 -5.31 9.83 5.08
N GLU A 77 -4.24 10.16 4.37
CA GLU A 77 -4.13 9.90 2.94
C GLU A 77 -3.45 8.56 2.72
N VAL A 78 -4.09 7.71 1.91
CA VAL A 78 -3.55 6.38 1.62
C VAL A 78 -3.62 6.12 0.13
N TYR A 79 -2.81 5.16 -0.33
CA TYR A 79 -2.78 4.83 -1.76
C TYR A 79 -3.87 3.85 -2.17
N VAL A 80 -4.03 2.77 -1.45
CA VAL A 80 -4.94 1.71 -1.87
C VAL A 80 -5.97 1.29 -0.84
N TYR A 81 -5.70 1.46 0.43
CA TYR A 81 -6.58 0.94 1.47
C TYR A 81 -7.97 1.57 1.37
N ARG A 82 -8.98 0.71 1.20
CA ARG A 82 -10.37 1.14 1.04
C ARG A 82 -10.58 2.13 -0.10
N ARG A 83 -9.78 1.99 -1.13
CA ARG A 83 -9.91 2.83 -2.32
C ARG A 83 -10.27 2.04 -3.56
N ALA A 84 -10.81 0.81 -3.40
CA ALA A 84 -11.23 0.01 -4.55
C ALA A 84 -12.19 0.80 -5.41
N GLY A 85 -11.97 0.78 -6.71
CA GLY A 85 -12.78 1.55 -7.65
C GLY A 85 -12.27 2.96 -7.90
N ALA A 86 -11.33 3.44 -7.09
CA ALA A 86 -10.75 4.76 -7.28
C ALA A 86 -9.48 4.67 -8.12
N PRO A 87 -9.09 5.75 -8.77
CA PRO A 87 -7.86 5.72 -9.58
C PRO A 87 -6.63 5.73 -8.69
N CYS A 88 -5.63 4.95 -9.08
CA CYS A 88 -4.35 4.92 -8.38
C CYS A 88 -3.70 6.29 -8.47
N LEU A 89 -3.16 6.77 -7.37
CA LEU A 89 -2.55 8.11 -7.34
C LEU A 89 -1.28 8.19 -8.17
N VAL A 90 -0.67 7.07 -8.48
CA VAL A 90 0.57 7.04 -9.23
C VAL A 90 0.33 6.79 -10.72
N CYS A 91 -0.48 5.80 -11.07
CA CYS A 91 -0.62 5.39 -12.47
C CYS A 91 -2.04 5.49 -13.01
N ASP A 92 -2.98 5.93 -12.18
CA ASP A 92 -4.37 6.15 -12.58
C ASP A 92 -5.17 4.87 -12.88
N THR A 93 -4.57 3.71 -12.74
CA THR A 93 -5.27 2.45 -12.91
C THR A 93 -6.23 2.24 -11.74
N THR A 94 -7.38 1.65 -12.00
CA THR A 94 -8.38 1.43 -10.96
C THR A 94 -7.84 0.48 -9.88
N VAL A 95 -7.91 0.91 -8.63
CA VAL A 95 -7.52 0.09 -7.48
C VAL A 95 -8.55 -1.03 -7.34
N VAL A 96 -8.09 -2.23 -7.07
CA VAL A 96 -8.97 -3.40 -6.95
C VAL A 96 -8.92 -3.97 -5.54
N THR A 97 -9.90 -4.81 -5.25
CA THR A 97 -9.98 -5.46 -3.95
C THR A 97 -10.38 -6.91 -4.16
N ALA A 98 -9.96 -7.75 -3.23
CA ALA A 98 -10.36 -9.16 -3.21
C ALA A 98 -10.27 -9.66 -1.79
N ARG A 99 -11.04 -10.70 -1.51
CA ARG A 99 -10.98 -11.33 -0.19
C ARG A 99 -10.06 -12.53 -0.26
N HIS A 100 -9.14 -12.59 0.67
CA HIS A 100 -8.17 -13.67 0.69
C HIS A 100 -7.82 -14.03 2.12
N ALA A 101 -7.97 -15.30 2.47
CA ALA A 101 -7.64 -15.79 3.81
C ALA A 101 -8.31 -14.97 4.90
N GLY A 102 -9.56 -14.61 4.69
CA GLY A 102 -10.35 -13.93 5.71
C GLY A 102 -10.14 -12.45 5.82
N ARG A 103 -9.36 -11.84 4.93
CA ARG A 103 -9.14 -10.39 4.98
C ARG A 103 -9.31 -9.79 3.60
N ASN A 104 -9.64 -8.51 3.57
CA ASN A 104 -9.79 -7.78 2.33
C ASN A 104 -8.44 -7.24 1.90
N LEU A 105 -8.08 -7.52 0.65
CA LEU A 105 -6.86 -6.97 0.07
C LEU A 105 -7.23 -5.81 -0.83
N TYR A 106 -6.35 -4.82 -0.90
CA TYR A 106 -6.50 -3.68 -1.79
C TYR A 106 -5.18 -3.44 -2.47
N TRP A 107 -5.18 -3.34 -3.79
CA TRP A 107 -3.92 -3.11 -4.50
C TRP A 107 -4.16 -2.50 -5.87
N CYS A 108 -3.08 -1.95 -6.44
CA CYS A 108 -3.11 -1.45 -7.80
C CYS A 108 -2.51 -2.52 -8.71
N PRO A 109 -3.27 -3.08 -9.63
CA PRO A 109 -2.75 -4.16 -10.46
C PRO A 109 -1.64 -3.73 -11.40
N GLN A 110 -1.49 -2.44 -11.65
CA GLN A 110 -0.42 -1.95 -12.50
C GLN A 110 0.87 -1.73 -11.71
N CYS A 111 0.77 -1.08 -10.55
CA CYS A 111 1.95 -0.78 -9.75
C CYS A 111 2.48 -1.98 -8.99
N GLN A 112 1.60 -2.89 -8.62
CA GLN A 112 1.96 -4.03 -7.79
C GLN A 112 1.86 -5.32 -8.57
N ARG A 113 2.48 -5.35 -9.74
CA ARG A 113 2.42 -6.52 -10.56
C ARG A 113 3.27 -7.62 -10.01
N ARG A 114 2.77 -8.84 -10.15
CA ARG A 114 3.53 -10.02 -9.81
C ARG A 114 4.78 -10.04 -10.67
N PRO A 115 5.95 -10.36 -10.11
CA PRO A 115 7.13 -10.47 -10.94
C PRO A 115 6.90 -11.49 -12.04
N ALA A 116 7.27 -11.12 -13.24
CA ALA A 116 7.05 -12.00 -14.38
C ALA A 116 7.86 -13.27 -14.21
N PRO A 117 7.25 -14.43 -14.33
CA PRO A 117 7.97 -15.69 -14.18
C PRO A 117 9.12 -15.84 -15.13
N GLU A 118 8.96 -15.31 -16.32
CA GLU A 118 9.99 -15.45 -17.32
C GLU A 118 11.22 -14.64 -17.00
N LEU A 119 11.11 -13.72 -16.09
CA LEU A 119 12.27 -12.99 -15.68
C LEU A 119 13.28 -13.89 -15.07
N HIS A 120 12.82 -14.96 -14.49
CA HIS A 120 13.71 -15.87 -13.92
C HIS A 120 13.51 -17.21 -14.50
N LYS A 121 12.80 -17.37 -15.45
CA LYS A 121 12.74 -18.64 -15.92
C LYS A 121 13.17 -18.67 -17.13
N PRO A 122 13.47 -19.02 -17.45
CA PRO A 122 13.74 -19.18 -18.52
C PRO A 122 13.69 -19.92 -18.93
N PRO A 123 13.74 -20.00 -19.11
CA PRO A 123 13.88 -20.69 -19.82
C PRO A 123 14.11 -21.41 -20.11
#